data_5e91846cffdd0b166d6056bd2f3a1fc5
#
_entry.id   5e91846cffdd0b166d6056bd2f3a1fc5
#
_cell.length_a   1.000
_cell.length_b   1.000
_cell.length_c   1.000
_cell.angle_alpha   90.00
_cell.angle_beta   90.00
_cell.angle_gamma   90.00
#
_symmetry.space_group_name_H-M   'P 1'
#
loop_
_entity.id
_entity.type
_entity.pdbx_description
1 polymer ?
#
loop_
_entity_poly.entity_id
_entity_poly.type
_entity_poly.pdbx_seq_one_letter_code
_entity_poly.pdbx_strand_id
1 'polypeptide(L)'
;MCLQHGLSVQKCAMAQQRIIDNTRMYFIASPYEEKNLNHHAYSYKDTGILKMTGIGRYDGLVNNDQKQILITPTWRMYNAMPVTTSEGEQRSYNPEFKTTVYYRIYNDLINNQKLIETAKRTGYAIKYLLHPILSAQVDDYTPDPYVEVISSVGDMSYEKILTESSLMVTDYSGVQFDFAYMKKPLVYFHPDELPAHYDDGGFFYDTMGFGEICTTSDMLVDTLCEYMENGCKMKPKYIERVDDFYHYDDHNNCQRIYDEIMKFQQQVDRDKLRK
;
A
#
# COMPACT_ATOMS: atom_id res chain seq x y z
N MET A 1 -15.45 -14.36 8.37
CA MET A 1 -15.51 -12.99 7.85
C MET A 1 -14.12 -12.58 7.43
N CYS A 2 -14.00 -11.84 6.32
CA CYS A 2 -12.73 -11.29 5.87
C CYS A 2 -12.79 -9.77 5.92
N LEU A 3 -11.96 -9.16 6.79
CA LEU A 3 -11.82 -7.70 6.96
C LEU A 3 -10.71 -7.10 6.10
N GLN A 4 -10.03 -7.90 5.31
CA GLN A 4 -8.90 -7.55 4.46
C GLN A 4 -7.79 -6.72 5.15
N HIS A 5 -6.54 -7.04 4.89
CA HIS A 5 -5.40 -6.17 5.23
C HIS A 5 -4.90 -5.37 4.01
N GLY A 6 -5.36 -5.69 2.81
CA GLY A 6 -5.07 -5.00 1.56
C GLY A 6 -6.21 -5.19 0.55
N LEU A 7 -6.33 -4.31 -0.44
CA LEU A 7 -7.39 -4.40 -1.44
C LEU A 7 -7.12 -5.52 -2.47
N SER A 8 -8.20 -6.22 -2.83
CA SER A 8 -8.17 -7.39 -3.72
C SER A 8 -8.36 -7.03 -5.20
N VAL A 9 -7.62 -6.00 -5.68
CA VAL A 9 -7.68 -5.57 -7.10
C VAL A 9 -6.52 -6.09 -7.94
N GLN A 10 -5.37 -6.33 -7.33
CA GLN A 10 -4.26 -7.02 -7.99
C GLN A 10 -4.59 -8.51 -8.12
N LYS A 11 -3.88 -9.23 -9.01
CA LYS A 11 -4.06 -10.68 -9.13
C LYS A 11 -3.71 -11.35 -7.81
N CYS A 12 -4.75 -11.69 -7.09
CA CYS A 12 -4.64 -12.24 -5.77
C CYS A 12 -4.38 -13.73 -5.83
N ALA A 13 -3.56 -14.19 -4.90
CA ALA A 13 -3.20 -15.58 -4.77
C ALA A 13 -4.44 -16.48 -4.51
N MET A 14 -4.28 -17.77 -4.71
CA MET A 14 -5.25 -18.81 -4.36
C MET A 14 -5.85 -18.67 -2.95
N ALA A 15 -5.11 -18.05 -2.02
CA ALA A 15 -5.54 -17.74 -0.66
C ALA A 15 -6.84 -16.91 -0.56
N GLN A 16 -7.25 -16.22 -1.62
CA GLN A 16 -8.49 -15.43 -1.63
C GLN A 16 -9.70 -16.21 -2.18
N GLN A 17 -9.54 -17.47 -2.54
CA GLN A 17 -10.66 -18.30 -2.94
C GLN A 17 -11.61 -18.54 -1.76
N ARG A 18 -12.88 -18.21 -1.96
CA ARG A 18 -13.94 -18.39 -0.96
C ARG A 18 -13.99 -19.81 -0.37
N ILE A 19 -13.77 -20.81 -1.21
CA ILE A 19 -13.92 -22.23 -0.82
C ILE A 19 -12.83 -22.63 0.19
N ILE A 20 -11.60 -22.12 0.03
CA ILE A 20 -10.47 -22.42 0.91
C ILE A 20 -10.74 -21.87 2.31
N ASP A 21 -11.17 -20.62 2.41
CA ASP A 21 -11.34 -19.91 3.69
C ASP A 21 -12.73 -20.07 4.30
N ASN A 22 -13.66 -20.76 3.64
CA ASN A 22 -15.07 -20.85 4.06
C ASN A 22 -15.67 -19.46 4.42
N THR A 23 -15.30 -18.43 3.65
CA THR A 23 -15.71 -17.05 3.90
C THR A 23 -17.22 -16.88 3.73
N ARG A 24 -17.87 -16.22 4.68
CA ARG A 24 -19.31 -15.93 4.71
C ARG A 24 -19.64 -14.46 4.46
N MET A 25 -18.71 -13.58 4.74
CA MET A 25 -18.76 -12.16 4.39
C MET A 25 -17.36 -11.70 4.03
N TYR A 26 -17.25 -10.91 2.96
CA TYR A 26 -16.01 -10.33 2.48
C TYR A 26 -16.27 -8.85 2.20
N PHE A 27 -15.62 -7.97 2.95
CA PHE A 27 -15.82 -6.53 2.88
C PHE A 27 -14.89 -5.91 1.85
N ILE A 28 -15.44 -5.12 0.95
CA ILE A 28 -14.73 -4.49 -0.18
C ILE A 28 -14.98 -2.98 -0.20
N ALA A 29 -14.04 -2.24 -0.79
CA ALA A 29 -14.10 -0.78 -0.87
C ALA A 29 -14.36 -0.27 -2.30
N SER A 30 -14.20 -1.14 -3.31
CA SER A 30 -14.13 -0.70 -4.69
C SER A 30 -14.94 -1.60 -5.63
N PRO A 31 -15.65 -1.03 -6.62
CA PRO A 31 -16.25 -1.80 -7.71
C PRO A 31 -15.22 -2.65 -8.49
N TYR A 32 -13.96 -2.21 -8.53
CA TYR A 32 -12.87 -2.95 -9.16
C TYR A 32 -12.51 -4.22 -8.39
N GLU A 33 -12.58 -4.20 -7.04
CA GLU A 33 -12.45 -5.39 -6.21
C GLU A 33 -13.61 -6.36 -6.47
N GLU A 34 -14.83 -5.85 -6.50
CA GLU A 34 -16.02 -6.66 -6.78
C GLU A 34 -15.89 -7.35 -8.14
N LYS A 35 -15.50 -6.62 -9.17
CA LYS A 35 -15.28 -7.15 -10.51
C LYS A 35 -14.20 -8.25 -10.51
N ASN A 36 -13.09 -8.01 -9.81
CA ASN A 36 -11.98 -8.97 -9.74
C ASN A 36 -12.39 -10.24 -8.97
N LEU A 37 -13.01 -10.11 -7.80
CA LEU A 37 -13.44 -11.24 -6.97
C LEU A 37 -14.61 -12.02 -7.56
N ASN A 38 -15.41 -11.42 -8.43
CA ASN A 38 -16.46 -12.11 -9.18
C ASN A 38 -15.90 -12.96 -10.33
N HIS A 39 -14.58 -12.91 -10.59
CA HIS A 39 -13.95 -13.85 -11.52
C HIS A 39 -14.12 -15.29 -11.01
N HIS A 40 -14.39 -16.24 -11.93
CA HIS A 40 -14.72 -17.63 -11.61
C HIS A 40 -13.68 -18.33 -10.69
N ALA A 41 -12.41 -17.91 -10.78
CA ALA A 41 -11.33 -18.47 -9.95
C ALA A 41 -11.56 -18.27 -8.43
N TYR A 42 -12.32 -17.25 -8.02
CA TYR A 42 -12.49 -16.89 -6.60
C TYR A 42 -13.80 -17.38 -5.99
N SER A 43 -14.76 -17.82 -6.79
CA SER A 43 -16.04 -18.41 -6.35
C SER A 43 -16.95 -17.49 -5.51
N TYR A 44 -16.87 -16.17 -5.73
CA TYR A 44 -17.75 -15.19 -5.05
C TYR A 44 -18.97 -14.78 -5.87
N LYS A 45 -18.94 -14.98 -7.21
CA LYS A 45 -20.01 -14.54 -8.10
C LYS A 45 -21.37 -15.08 -7.65
N ASP A 46 -22.37 -14.21 -7.63
CA ASP A 46 -23.78 -14.51 -7.31
C ASP A 46 -24.03 -15.11 -5.90
N THR A 47 -23.06 -14.97 -5.00
CA THR A 47 -23.17 -15.52 -3.63
C THR A 47 -23.73 -14.55 -2.61
N GLY A 48 -23.73 -13.24 -2.91
CA GLY A 48 -24.09 -12.19 -1.95
C GLY A 48 -23.11 -12.02 -0.78
N ILE A 49 -21.93 -12.65 -0.86
CA ILE A 49 -20.89 -12.61 0.20
C ILE A 49 -20.08 -11.34 0.19
N LEU A 50 -19.84 -10.76 -1.01
CA LEU A 50 -19.16 -9.48 -1.16
C LEU A 50 -20.06 -8.37 -0.63
N LYS A 51 -19.50 -7.54 0.27
CA LYS A 51 -20.21 -6.42 0.89
C LYS A 51 -19.46 -5.13 0.62
N MET A 52 -20.07 -4.24 -0.14
CA MET A 52 -19.53 -2.92 -0.42
C MET A 52 -19.72 -2.01 0.80
N THR A 53 -18.73 -1.96 1.67
CA THR A 53 -18.78 -1.23 2.95
C THR A 53 -17.65 -0.23 3.10
N GLY A 54 -16.63 -0.33 2.25
CA GLY A 54 -15.31 0.24 2.52
C GLY A 54 -14.49 -0.62 3.49
N ILE A 55 -13.30 -0.15 3.82
CA ILE A 55 -12.34 -0.81 4.71
C ILE A 55 -12.32 -0.08 6.04
N GLY A 56 -12.52 -0.80 7.16
CA GLY A 56 -12.69 -0.17 8.48
C GLY A 56 -11.52 0.71 8.92
N ARG A 57 -10.26 0.32 8.63
CA ARG A 57 -9.08 1.14 8.98
C ARG A 57 -9.04 2.49 8.26
N TYR A 58 -9.77 2.65 7.14
CA TYR A 58 -9.80 3.91 6.39
C TYR A 58 -10.52 5.03 7.16
N ASP A 59 -11.35 4.70 8.16
CA ASP A 59 -11.97 5.71 9.02
C ASP A 59 -10.93 6.48 9.85
N GLY A 60 -9.76 5.87 10.14
CA GLY A 60 -8.63 6.52 10.81
C GLY A 60 -7.67 7.27 9.89
N LEU A 61 -7.81 7.14 8.56
CA LEU A 61 -6.90 7.78 7.60
C LEU A 61 -7.25 9.27 7.39
N VAL A 62 -7.11 10.06 8.45
CA VAL A 62 -7.34 11.51 8.43
C VAL A 62 -6.03 12.23 8.12
N ASN A 63 -6.03 13.10 7.12
CA ASN A 63 -4.84 13.85 6.72
C ASN A 63 -4.29 14.70 7.88
N ASN A 64 -3.05 14.43 8.27
CA ASN A 64 -2.29 15.15 9.31
C ASN A 64 -0.90 15.53 8.77
N ASP A 65 -0.85 16.13 7.59
CA ASP A 65 0.36 16.44 6.84
C ASP A 65 1.41 17.19 7.68
N GLN A 66 2.61 16.60 7.78
CA GLN A 66 3.77 17.14 8.50
C GLN A 66 4.93 17.44 7.54
N LYS A 67 4.66 17.64 6.26
CA LYS A 67 5.68 17.86 5.22
C LYS A 67 6.74 16.74 5.19
N GLN A 68 6.30 15.51 4.98
CA GLN A 68 7.18 14.34 4.86
C GLN A 68 7.01 13.69 3.48
N ILE A 69 8.12 13.32 2.87
CA ILE A 69 8.17 12.47 1.67
C ILE A 69 8.44 11.05 2.15
N LEU A 70 7.50 10.14 1.93
CA LEU A 70 7.62 8.74 2.31
C LEU A 70 8.07 7.90 1.12
N ILE A 71 9.20 7.25 1.23
CA ILE A 71 9.70 6.28 0.24
C ILE A 71 9.51 4.88 0.86
N THR A 72 8.62 4.06 0.28
CA THR A 72 8.28 2.74 0.82
C THR A 72 8.13 1.71 -0.29
N PRO A 73 9.25 1.18 -0.82
CA PRO A 73 9.22 0.19 -1.88
C PRO A 73 8.84 -1.20 -1.39
N THR A 74 8.24 -1.98 -2.26
CA THR A 74 7.97 -3.39 -2.01
C THR A 74 9.28 -4.19 -2.07
N TRP A 75 9.41 -5.14 -1.17
CA TRP A 75 10.52 -6.11 -1.20
C TRP A 75 10.53 -6.94 -2.49
N ARG A 76 11.64 -7.62 -2.75
CA ARG A 76 11.74 -8.55 -3.87
C ARG A 76 12.01 -9.97 -3.35
N MET A 77 11.45 -10.97 -4.03
CA MET A 77 11.53 -12.38 -3.59
C MET A 77 12.98 -12.85 -3.37
N TYR A 78 13.90 -12.43 -4.21
CA TYR A 78 15.32 -12.81 -4.10
C TYR A 78 16.04 -12.16 -2.91
N ASN A 79 15.45 -11.13 -2.28
CA ASN A 79 15.97 -10.49 -1.07
C ASN A 79 15.40 -11.10 0.22
N ALA A 80 14.35 -11.93 0.11
CA ALA A 80 13.68 -12.51 1.26
C ALA A 80 14.43 -13.74 1.78
N MET A 81 15.01 -13.63 2.96
CA MET A 81 15.65 -14.76 3.64
C MET A 81 14.62 -15.59 4.41
N PRO A 82 14.96 -16.84 4.78
CA PRO A 82 14.10 -17.68 5.61
C PRO A 82 13.72 -17.02 6.94
N VAL A 83 12.57 -17.41 7.47
CA VAL A 83 12.10 -17.02 8.80
C VAL A 83 12.95 -17.70 9.87
N THR A 84 13.43 -16.93 10.86
CA THR A 84 14.33 -17.44 11.91
C THR A 84 13.64 -17.80 13.22
N THR A 85 12.39 -17.32 13.42
CA THR A 85 11.65 -17.54 14.66
C THR A 85 10.38 -18.32 14.42
N SER A 86 9.96 -19.10 15.41
CA SER A 86 8.67 -19.81 15.38
C SER A 86 7.46 -18.86 15.33
N GLU A 87 7.64 -17.60 15.66
CA GLU A 87 6.61 -16.55 15.63
C GLU A 87 6.48 -15.89 14.26
N GLY A 88 7.36 -16.23 13.31
CA GLY A 88 7.20 -15.88 11.89
C GLY A 88 7.49 -14.45 11.49
N GLU A 89 7.90 -13.58 12.41
CA GLU A 89 8.02 -12.14 12.17
C GLU A 89 9.42 -11.69 11.76
N GLN A 90 10.47 -12.36 12.25
CA GLN A 90 11.85 -12.00 11.91
C GLN A 90 12.45 -12.92 10.85
N ARG A 91 13.09 -12.30 9.88
CA ARG A 91 13.86 -13.03 8.86
C ARG A 91 15.35 -12.93 9.13
N SER A 92 16.10 -13.94 8.64
CA SER A 92 17.55 -13.94 8.70
C SER A 92 18.12 -12.74 7.96
N TYR A 93 19.27 -12.26 8.41
CA TYR A 93 20.06 -11.28 7.67
C TYR A 93 20.55 -11.88 6.33
N ASN A 94 20.48 -11.08 5.28
CA ASN A 94 21.01 -11.44 3.95
C ASN A 94 22.40 -10.79 3.75
N PRO A 95 23.51 -11.53 3.81
CA PRO A 95 24.84 -10.95 3.66
C PRO A 95 25.12 -10.40 2.25
N GLU A 96 24.37 -10.88 1.25
CA GLU A 96 24.50 -10.43 -0.15
C GLU A 96 23.61 -9.22 -0.48
N PHE A 97 22.84 -8.71 0.49
CA PHE A 97 21.86 -7.65 0.22
C PHE A 97 22.48 -6.41 -0.42
N LYS A 98 23.65 -5.98 0.07
CA LYS A 98 24.37 -4.80 -0.45
C LYS A 98 24.86 -4.95 -1.90
N THR A 99 24.96 -6.16 -2.39
CA THR A 99 25.37 -6.43 -3.78
C THR A 99 24.21 -6.39 -4.77
N THR A 100 22.96 -6.30 -4.26
CA THR A 100 21.76 -6.34 -5.08
C THR A 100 21.51 -5.01 -5.79
N VAL A 101 20.91 -5.08 -6.97
CA VAL A 101 20.43 -3.90 -7.71
C VAL A 101 19.40 -3.14 -6.90
N TYR A 102 18.52 -3.85 -6.17
CA TYR A 102 17.52 -3.25 -5.29
C TYR A 102 18.16 -2.33 -4.25
N TYR A 103 19.16 -2.83 -3.49
CA TYR A 103 19.87 -2.01 -2.51
C TYR A 103 20.51 -0.78 -3.15
N ARG A 104 21.27 -0.96 -4.24
CA ARG A 104 21.97 0.13 -4.92
C ARG A 104 21.00 1.25 -5.31
N ILE A 105 19.90 0.93 -6.00
CA ILE A 105 18.93 1.92 -6.47
C ILE A 105 18.36 2.74 -5.31
N TYR A 106 17.91 2.10 -4.24
CA TYR A 106 17.30 2.83 -3.14
C TYR A 106 18.31 3.50 -2.22
N ASN A 107 19.51 2.94 -2.04
CA ASN A 107 20.59 3.61 -1.31
C ASN A 107 21.08 4.86 -2.07
N ASP A 108 21.19 4.79 -3.39
CA ASP A 108 21.54 5.96 -4.22
C ASP A 108 20.43 7.03 -4.19
N LEU A 109 19.17 6.62 -4.20
CA LEU A 109 18.03 7.55 -4.12
C LEU A 109 18.03 8.35 -2.80
N ILE A 110 18.22 7.68 -1.65
CA ILE A 110 18.25 8.34 -0.33
C ILE A 110 19.51 9.17 -0.09
N ASN A 111 20.49 9.14 -1.00
CA ASN A 111 21.69 9.94 -1.01
C ASN A 111 21.72 10.96 -2.18
N ASN A 112 20.63 11.07 -2.94
CA ASN A 112 20.58 11.94 -4.10
C ASN A 112 20.58 13.41 -3.67
N GLN A 113 21.64 14.14 -4.03
CA GLN A 113 21.86 15.52 -3.57
C GLN A 113 20.77 16.48 -4.05
N LYS A 114 20.30 16.33 -5.30
CA LYS A 114 19.23 17.18 -5.84
C LYS A 114 17.92 17.01 -5.06
N LEU A 115 17.56 15.77 -4.73
CA LEU A 115 16.40 15.44 -3.91
C LEU A 115 16.52 16.08 -2.52
N ILE A 116 17.67 15.88 -1.85
CA ILE A 116 17.94 16.33 -0.49
C ILE A 116 17.96 17.89 -0.43
N GLU A 117 18.64 18.54 -1.34
CA GLU A 117 18.69 20.00 -1.40
C GLU A 117 17.31 20.62 -1.64
N THR A 118 16.51 20.00 -2.53
CA THR A 118 15.14 20.44 -2.76
C THR A 118 14.28 20.25 -1.50
N ALA A 119 14.40 19.12 -0.83
CA ALA A 119 13.67 18.86 0.42
C ALA A 119 14.05 19.87 1.51
N LYS A 120 15.34 20.15 1.69
CA LYS A 120 15.83 21.17 2.63
C LYS A 120 15.26 22.57 2.31
N ARG A 121 15.28 22.94 1.05
CA ARG A 121 14.81 24.26 0.58
C ARG A 121 13.30 24.45 0.73
N THR A 122 12.52 23.37 0.52
CA THR A 122 11.05 23.39 0.60
C THR A 122 10.51 23.00 1.97
N GLY A 123 11.38 22.54 2.88
CA GLY A 123 11.05 22.17 4.26
C GLY A 123 10.37 20.81 4.41
N TYR A 124 10.60 19.89 3.47
CA TYR A 124 10.10 18.49 3.58
C TYR A 124 11.16 17.59 4.23
N ALA A 125 10.75 16.76 5.20
CA ALA A 125 11.57 15.64 5.66
C ALA A 125 11.50 14.49 4.65
N ILE A 126 12.54 13.66 4.58
CA ILE A 126 12.55 12.44 3.77
C ILE A 126 12.62 11.24 4.69
N LYS A 127 11.69 10.30 4.53
CA LYS A 127 11.62 9.05 5.28
C LYS A 127 11.66 7.86 4.34
N TYR A 128 12.57 6.94 4.60
CA TYR A 128 12.66 5.68 3.89
C TYR A 128 12.19 4.56 4.80
N LEU A 129 11.02 3.97 4.52
CA LEU A 129 10.41 2.91 5.30
C LEU A 129 10.69 1.56 4.66
N LEU A 130 11.44 0.72 5.36
CA LEU A 130 11.69 -0.65 4.93
C LEU A 130 10.45 -1.52 5.12
N HIS A 131 10.20 -2.39 4.15
CA HIS A 131 9.19 -3.44 4.30
C HIS A 131 9.57 -4.41 5.44
N PRO A 132 8.63 -4.94 6.25
CA PRO A 132 8.92 -5.85 7.37
C PRO A 132 9.84 -7.04 7.00
N ILE A 133 9.69 -7.57 5.80
CA ILE A 133 10.52 -8.68 5.28
C ILE A 133 12.01 -8.30 5.18
N LEU A 134 12.33 -7.02 5.04
CA LEU A 134 13.69 -6.51 4.94
C LEU A 134 14.18 -5.83 6.24
N SER A 135 13.46 -5.97 7.35
CA SER A 135 13.80 -5.30 8.62
C SER A 135 15.20 -5.63 9.13
N ALA A 136 15.70 -6.85 8.88
CA ALA A 136 17.04 -7.26 9.26
C ALA A 136 18.16 -6.51 8.50
N GLN A 137 17.81 -5.79 7.41
CA GLN A 137 18.77 -5.06 6.56
C GLN A 137 18.77 -3.54 6.84
N VAL A 138 18.09 -3.07 7.88
CA VAL A 138 17.97 -1.64 8.16
C VAL A 138 19.32 -0.94 8.31
N ASP A 139 20.28 -1.59 8.97
CA ASP A 139 21.63 -1.06 9.20
C ASP A 139 22.56 -1.16 7.98
N ASP A 140 22.11 -1.79 6.89
CA ASP A 140 22.88 -1.82 5.64
C ASP A 140 22.83 -0.51 4.89
N TYR A 141 21.75 0.24 5.04
CA TYR A 141 21.60 1.55 4.38
C TYR A 141 22.51 2.60 4.99
N THR A 142 23.05 3.44 4.14
CA THR A 142 23.96 4.54 4.53
C THR A 142 23.37 5.87 4.06
N PRO A 143 22.27 6.35 4.70
CA PRO A 143 21.57 7.54 4.25
C PRO A 143 22.38 8.82 4.49
N ASP A 144 22.11 9.87 3.68
CA ASP A 144 22.46 11.24 4.05
C ASP A 144 21.84 11.56 5.43
N PRO A 145 22.51 12.31 6.30
CA PRO A 145 22.00 12.68 7.63
C PRO A 145 20.62 13.36 7.63
N TYR A 146 20.17 13.85 6.49
CA TYR A 146 18.84 14.46 6.33
C TYR A 146 17.74 13.44 6.10
N VAL A 147 18.07 12.18 5.79
CA VAL A 147 17.10 11.12 5.49
C VAL A 147 16.99 10.16 6.66
N GLU A 148 15.78 9.96 7.13
CA GLU A 148 15.49 8.97 8.18
C GLU A 148 15.15 7.61 7.56
N VAL A 149 15.93 6.58 7.88
CA VAL A 149 15.64 5.19 7.53
C VAL A 149 14.90 4.53 8.69
N ILE A 150 13.71 4.01 8.42
CA ILE A 150 12.78 3.49 9.44
C ILE A 150 12.57 1.99 9.21
N SER A 151 12.75 1.20 10.28
CA SER A 151 12.27 -0.18 10.32
C SER A 151 10.77 -0.21 10.55
N SER A 152 10.06 -1.02 9.79
CA SER A 152 8.61 -1.23 9.98
C SER A 152 8.28 -2.25 11.08
N VAL A 153 9.30 -2.75 11.79
CA VAL A 153 9.17 -3.66 12.94
C VAL A 153 9.42 -2.86 14.22
N GLY A 154 8.59 -3.06 15.24
CA GLY A 154 8.64 -2.33 16.51
C GLY A 154 7.49 -1.35 16.70
N ASP A 155 7.73 -0.22 17.33
CA ASP A 155 6.70 0.76 17.74
C ASP A 155 6.19 1.68 16.61
N MET A 156 6.54 1.39 15.34
CA MET A 156 6.12 2.18 14.20
C MET A 156 4.62 1.99 13.90
N SER A 157 3.89 3.09 13.72
CA SER A 157 2.50 3.10 13.28
C SER A 157 2.39 3.43 11.79
N TYR A 158 1.84 2.48 11.00
CA TYR A 158 1.52 2.73 9.59
C TYR A 158 0.51 3.86 9.41
N GLU A 159 -0.53 3.91 10.23
CA GLU A 159 -1.50 5.01 10.22
C GLU A 159 -0.81 6.36 10.37
N LYS A 160 0.04 6.50 11.39
CA LYS A 160 0.75 7.75 11.66
C LYS A 160 1.65 8.16 10.49
N ILE A 161 2.51 7.27 10.00
CA ILE A 161 3.45 7.63 8.93
C ILE A 161 2.73 7.97 7.62
N LEU A 162 1.62 7.31 7.30
CA LEU A 162 0.82 7.60 6.11
C LEU A 162 0.07 8.93 6.26
N THR A 163 -0.57 9.19 7.42
CA THR A 163 -1.33 10.42 7.63
C THR A 163 -0.44 11.65 7.73
N GLU A 164 0.79 11.52 8.24
CA GLU A 164 1.77 12.61 8.34
C GLU A 164 2.54 12.90 7.05
N SER A 165 2.56 11.96 6.10
CA SER A 165 3.29 12.14 4.84
C SER A 165 2.50 12.96 3.83
N SER A 166 3.18 13.86 3.11
CA SER A 166 2.61 14.72 2.05
C SER A 166 2.57 14.02 0.69
N LEU A 167 3.56 13.16 0.43
CA LEU A 167 3.74 12.43 -0.81
C LEU A 167 4.32 11.06 -0.50
N MET A 168 3.91 10.04 -1.25
CA MET A 168 4.44 8.68 -1.16
C MET A 168 5.09 8.24 -2.46
N VAL A 169 6.30 7.71 -2.38
CA VAL A 169 6.95 6.94 -3.43
C VAL A 169 6.79 5.46 -3.10
N THR A 170 6.21 4.71 -3.99
CA THR A 170 6.07 3.25 -3.85
C THR A 170 6.15 2.57 -5.21
N ASP A 171 5.92 1.27 -5.27
CA ASP A 171 5.88 0.52 -6.52
C ASP A 171 4.64 -0.39 -6.60
N TYR A 172 4.67 -1.56 -5.95
CA TYR A 172 3.58 -2.55 -5.98
C TYR A 172 2.88 -2.72 -4.62
N SER A 173 3.15 -1.86 -3.66
CA SER A 173 2.67 -2.01 -2.29
C SER A 173 1.17 -1.76 -2.15
N GLY A 174 0.51 -2.59 -1.35
CA GLY A 174 -0.90 -2.40 -1.00
C GLY A 174 -1.21 -1.11 -0.23
N VAL A 175 -0.22 -0.48 0.43
CA VAL A 175 -0.40 0.80 1.13
C VAL A 175 -0.67 1.98 0.19
N GLN A 176 -0.45 1.83 -1.13
CA GLN A 176 -0.85 2.81 -2.12
C GLN A 176 -2.36 3.15 -2.04
N PHE A 177 -3.17 2.14 -1.77
CA PHE A 177 -4.62 2.32 -1.65
C PHE A 177 -4.99 3.12 -0.40
N ASP A 178 -4.34 2.87 0.73
CA ASP A 178 -4.53 3.64 1.96
C ASP A 178 -4.14 5.12 1.75
N PHE A 179 -3.05 5.36 1.04
CA PHE A 179 -2.57 6.72 0.78
C PHE A 179 -3.44 7.46 -0.24
N ALA A 180 -3.85 6.79 -1.32
CA ALA A 180 -4.75 7.34 -2.32
C ALA A 180 -6.13 7.71 -1.75
N TYR A 181 -6.65 6.93 -0.79
CA TYR A 181 -7.91 7.24 -0.09
C TYR A 181 -7.91 8.63 0.54
N MET A 182 -6.76 9.09 1.04
CA MET A 182 -6.59 10.45 1.57
C MET A 182 -6.43 11.53 0.48
N LYS A 183 -6.51 11.18 -0.80
CA LYS A 183 -6.27 12.09 -1.96
C LYS A 183 -4.92 12.80 -1.89
N LYS A 184 -3.89 12.08 -1.41
CA LYS A 184 -2.51 12.55 -1.39
C LYS A 184 -1.73 12.04 -2.60
N PRO A 185 -0.76 12.82 -3.14
CA PRO A 185 -0.03 12.42 -4.33
C PRO A 185 0.83 11.18 -4.11
N LEU A 186 0.83 10.32 -5.11
CA LEU A 186 1.63 9.11 -5.22
C LEU A 186 2.58 9.23 -6.41
N VAL A 187 3.76 8.63 -6.31
CA VAL A 187 4.65 8.38 -7.43
C VAL A 187 5.05 6.92 -7.42
N TYR A 188 4.82 6.24 -8.52
CA TYR A 188 5.23 4.85 -8.71
C TYR A 188 6.63 4.81 -9.27
N PHE A 189 7.52 4.09 -8.59
CA PHE A 189 8.87 3.86 -9.08
C PHE A 189 9.00 2.41 -9.56
N HIS A 190 8.95 2.24 -10.87
CA HIS A 190 9.10 0.96 -11.56
C HIS A 190 10.41 0.99 -12.36
N PRO A 191 11.59 0.90 -11.71
CA PRO A 191 12.85 1.02 -12.40
C PRO A 191 13.06 -0.13 -13.38
N ASP A 192 13.51 0.19 -14.59
CA ASP A 192 13.75 -0.78 -15.66
C ASP A 192 14.74 -1.88 -15.26
N GLU A 193 15.60 -1.60 -14.26
CA GLU A 193 16.61 -2.53 -13.74
C GLU A 193 16.05 -3.57 -12.77
N LEU A 194 14.81 -3.41 -12.28
CA LEU A 194 14.18 -4.34 -11.34
C LEU A 194 13.01 -5.06 -11.99
N PRO A 195 12.88 -6.38 -11.79
CA PRO A 195 11.70 -7.10 -12.28
C PRO A 195 10.44 -6.60 -11.56
N ALA A 196 9.31 -6.63 -12.26
CA ALA A 196 8.01 -6.41 -11.67
C ALA A 196 7.78 -7.40 -10.51
N HIS A 197 7.15 -6.92 -9.42
CA HIS A 197 6.90 -7.76 -8.25
C HIS A 197 5.69 -8.68 -8.43
N TYR A 198 4.69 -8.20 -9.19
CA TYR A 198 3.48 -8.94 -9.52
C TYR A 198 3.28 -8.99 -11.04
N ASP A 199 2.69 -10.08 -11.51
CA ASP A 199 2.14 -10.14 -12.86
C ASP A 199 0.99 -9.14 -13.01
N ASP A 200 0.69 -8.74 -14.26
CA ASP A 200 -0.49 -7.95 -14.56
C ASP A 200 -1.74 -8.63 -14.01
N GLY A 201 -2.41 -7.94 -13.09
CA GLY A 201 -3.62 -8.39 -12.43
C GLY A 201 -4.82 -7.56 -12.85
N GLY A 202 -5.71 -7.28 -11.90
CA GLY A 202 -6.86 -6.39 -12.09
C GLY A 202 -6.55 -4.92 -11.91
N PHE A 203 -5.30 -4.50 -11.65
CA PHE A 203 -4.90 -3.12 -11.46
C PHE A 203 -3.82 -2.71 -12.44
N PHE A 204 -4.15 -1.82 -13.36
CA PHE A 204 -3.29 -1.31 -14.42
C PHE A 204 -2.80 0.08 -14.04
N TYR A 205 -1.52 0.21 -13.72
CA TYR A 205 -0.93 1.46 -13.18
C TYR A 205 -1.06 2.66 -14.13
N ASP A 206 -0.95 2.46 -15.43
CA ASP A 206 -1.05 3.51 -16.46
C ASP A 206 -2.46 4.13 -16.54
N THR A 207 -3.50 3.33 -16.36
CA THR A 207 -4.90 3.76 -16.50
C THR A 207 -5.63 3.92 -15.17
N MET A 208 -5.29 3.11 -14.16
CA MET A 208 -5.94 3.11 -12.84
C MET A 208 -5.07 3.70 -11.73
N GLY A 209 -3.75 3.79 -11.95
CA GLY A 209 -2.80 4.29 -10.94
C GLY A 209 -3.09 5.73 -10.52
N PHE A 210 -2.80 6.03 -9.27
CA PHE A 210 -3.11 7.29 -8.59
C PHE A 210 -1.95 8.30 -8.64
N GLY A 211 -0.95 8.06 -9.49
CA GLY A 211 0.23 8.91 -9.59
C GLY A 211 1.04 8.64 -10.86
N GLU A 212 2.14 9.38 -11.03
CA GLU A 212 3.11 9.20 -12.11
C GLU A 212 3.85 7.88 -11.97
N ILE A 213 4.22 7.29 -13.11
CA ILE A 213 5.11 6.13 -13.18
C ILE A 213 6.48 6.62 -13.64
N CYS A 214 7.50 6.40 -12.82
CA CYS A 214 8.89 6.72 -13.12
C CYS A 214 9.68 5.42 -13.29
N THR A 215 10.43 5.31 -14.41
CA THR A 215 11.23 4.12 -14.73
C THR A 215 12.72 4.33 -14.52
N THR A 216 13.15 5.56 -14.28
CA THR A 216 14.54 5.90 -13.96
C THR A 216 14.64 6.73 -12.68
N SER A 217 15.78 6.65 -11.98
CA SER A 217 16.02 7.44 -10.78
C SER A 217 15.98 8.94 -11.05
N ASP A 218 16.50 9.40 -12.19
CA ASP A 218 16.49 10.81 -12.57
C ASP A 218 15.06 11.32 -12.77
N MET A 219 14.23 10.57 -13.49
CA MET A 219 12.82 10.90 -13.67
C MET A 219 12.08 10.95 -12.34
N LEU A 220 12.35 10.01 -11.42
CA LEU A 220 11.77 10.03 -10.09
C LEU A 220 12.17 11.27 -9.31
N VAL A 221 13.48 11.57 -9.25
CA VAL A 221 14.00 12.73 -8.52
C VAL A 221 13.41 14.03 -9.06
N ASP A 222 13.32 14.19 -10.38
CA ASP A 222 12.73 15.36 -11.01
C ASP A 222 11.25 15.52 -10.64
N THR A 223 10.50 14.43 -10.68
CA THR A 223 9.09 14.40 -10.29
C THR A 223 8.89 14.75 -8.83
N LEU A 224 9.72 14.22 -7.92
CA LEU A 224 9.64 14.52 -6.49
C LEU A 224 9.97 15.98 -6.20
N CYS A 225 10.99 16.53 -6.88
CA CYS A 225 11.34 17.95 -6.77
C CYS A 225 10.17 18.84 -7.23
N GLU A 226 9.55 18.53 -8.38
CA GLU A 226 8.37 19.24 -8.87
C GLU A 226 7.23 19.22 -7.83
N TYR A 227 6.93 18.06 -7.25
CA TYR A 227 5.88 17.96 -6.24
C TYR A 227 6.18 18.79 -4.99
N MET A 228 7.39 18.72 -4.46
CA MET A 228 7.78 19.50 -3.28
C MET A 228 7.72 21.02 -3.55
N GLU A 229 8.11 21.46 -4.74
CA GLU A 229 8.04 22.87 -5.15
C GLU A 229 6.60 23.38 -5.32
N ASN A 230 5.67 22.48 -5.67
CA ASN A 230 4.25 22.79 -5.85
C ASN A 230 3.39 22.41 -4.62
N GLY A 231 4.01 22.17 -3.45
CA GLY A 231 3.32 21.91 -2.20
C GLY A 231 2.65 20.53 -2.12
N CYS A 232 3.17 19.53 -2.81
CA CYS A 232 2.73 18.14 -2.82
C CYS A 232 1.20 17.98 -3.01
N LYS A 233 0.64 18.66 -4.01
CA LYS A 233 -0.78 18.55 -4.34
C LYS A 233 -1.02 17.46 -5.37
N MET A 234 -1.99 16.58 -5.10
CA MET A 234 -2.42 15.57 -6.06
C MET A 234 -2.97 16.24 -7.33
N LYS A 235 -2.54 15.79 -8.50
CA LYS A 235 -2.99 16.34 -9.79
C LYS A 235 -4.46 15.94 -10.05
N PRO A 236 -5.28 16.81 -10.66
CA PRO A 236 -6.72 16.57 -10.83
C PRO A 236 -7.08 15.22 -11.44
N LYS A 237 -6.35 14.77 -12.47
CA LYS A 237 -6.57 13.47 -13.11
C LYS A 237 -6.44 12.27 -12.17
N TYR A 238 -5.63 12.39 -11.12
CA TYR A 238 -5.49 11.33 -10.12
C TYR A 238 -6.55 11.41 -9.04
N ILE A 239 -7.03 12.63 -8.72
CA ILE A 239 -8.21 12.80 -7.86
C ILE A 239 -9.42 12.14 -8.51
N GLU A 240 -9.66 12.38 -9.80
CA GLU A 240 -10.74 11.73 -10.57
C GLU A 240 -10.64 10.18 -10.52
N ARG A 241 -9.43 9.63 -10.63
CA ARG A 241 -9.22 8.18 -10.52
C ARG A 241 -9.50 7.66 -9.11
N VAL A 242 -9.16 8.41 -8.07
CA VAL A 242 -9.47 8.06 -6.68
C VAL A 242 -10.99 8.06 -6.47
N ASP A 243 -11.69 9.10 -6.96
CA ASP A 243 -13.13 9.24 -6.83
C ASP A 243 -13.89 8.12 -7.60
N ASP A 244 -13.38 7.67 -8.73
CA ASP A 244 -13.92 6.52 -9.48
C ASP A 244 -13.62 5.18 -8.80
N PHE A 245 -12.49 5.09 -8.11
CA PHE A 245 -12.01 3.84 -7.52
C PHE A 245 -12.73 3.46 -6.23
N TYR A 246 -12.94 4.41 -5.30
CA TYR A 246 -13.57 4.15 -4.02
C TYR A 246 -15.07 4.40 -4.06
N HIS A 247 -15.84 3.43 -3.58
CA HIS A 247 -17.30 3.60 -3.50
C HIS A 247 -17.72 4.56 -2.39
N TYR A 248 -16.95 4.65 -1.30
CA TYR A 248 -17.15 5.55 -0.17
C TYR A 248 -15.87 6.26 0.21
N ASP A 249 -15.98 7.57 0.53
CA ASP A 249 -14.89 8.42 1.01
C ASP A 249 -15.29 9.25 2.26
N ASP A 250 -16.28 8.76 3.01
CA ASP A 250 -16.98 9.48 4.09
C ASP A 250 -16.54 9.07 5.50
N HIS A 251 -15.48 8.27 5.64
CA HIS A 251 -14.94 7.77 6.92
C HIS A 251 -15.99 7.11 7.84
N ASN A 252 -16.99 6.45 7.25
CA ASN A 252 -18.04 5.73 7.99
C ASN A 252 -18.09 4.23 7.66
N ASN A 253 -16.92 3.67 7.34
CA ASN A 253 -16.78 2.29 6.89
C ASN A 253 -17.03 1.30 8.03
N CYS A 254 -16.55 1.58 9.24
CA CYS A 254 -16.77 0.74 10.41
C CYS A 254 -18.26 0.57 10.73
N GLN A 255 -19.05 1.64 10.61
CA GLN A 255 -20.49 1.56 10.86
C GLN A 255 -21.16 0.65 9.82
N ARG A 256 -20.83 0.79 8.54
CA ARG A 256 -21.39 -0.08 7.48
C ARG A 256 -21.02 -1.55 7.68
N ILE A 257 -19.77 -1.81 8.06
CA ILE A 257 -19.30 -3.18 8.39
C ILE A 257 -20.10 -3.75 9.57
N TYR A 258 -20.26 -2.95 10.63
CA TYR A 258 -21.05 -3.36 11.81
C TYR A 258 -22.50 -3.69 11.43
N ASP A 259 -23.12 -2.84 10.63
CA ASP A 259 -24.53 -3.07 10.20
C ASP A 259 -24.69 -4.35 9.38
N GLU A 260 -23.77 -4.67 8.49
CA GLU A 260 -23.78 -5.93 7.74
C GLU A 260 -23.55 -7.14 8.65
N ILE A 261 -22.68 -7.05 9.64
CA ILE A 261 -22.48 -8.09 10.66
C ILE A 261 -23.76 -8.33 11.46
N MET A 262 -24.43 -7.27 11.90
CA MET A 262 -25.68 -7.38 12.67
C MET A 262 -26.83 -7.97 11.85
N LYS A 263 -26.96 -7.59 10.58
CA LYS A 263 -27.93 -8.21 9.66
C LYS A 263 -27.69 -9.72 9.51
N PHE A 264 -26.43 -10.11 9.34
CA PHE A 264 -26.07 -11.52 9.23
C PHE A 264 -26.38 -12.30 10.53
N GLN A 265 -26.05 -11.74 11.69
CA GLN A 265 -26.34 -12.36 13.00
C GLN A 265 -27.84 -12.59 13.16
N GLN A 266 -28.67 -11.59 12.87
CA GLN A 266 -30.14 -11.71 12.96
C GLN A 266 -30.70 -12.79 12.02
N GLN A 267 -30.10 -12.98 10.86
CA GLN A 267 -30.49 -14.05 9.95
C GLN A 267 -30.14 -15.43 10.51
N VAL A 268 -28.91 -15.60 11.03
CA VAL A 268 -28.48 -16.86 11.67
C VAL A 268 -29.37 -17.21 12.85
N ASP A 269 -29.75 -16.25 13.66
CA ASP A 269 -30.61 -16.51 14.83
C ASP A 269 -32.04 -16.90 14.41
N ARG A 270 -32.60 -16.25 13.38
CA ARG A 270 -33.89 -16.67 12.79
C ARG A 270 -33.86 -18.10 12.23
N ASP A 271 -32.75 -18.45 11.54
CA ASP A 271 -32.61 -19.79 10.96
C ASP A 271 -32.44 -20.88 12.02
N LYS A 272 -31.85 -20.57 13.20
CA LYS A 272 -31.81 -21.48 14.37
C LYS A 272 -33.17 -21.69 14.98
N LEU A 273 -34.03 -20.69 15.05
CA LEU A 273 -35.38 -20.79 15.62
C LEU A 273 -36.36 -21.55 14.71
N ARG A 274 -36.03 -21.75 13.46
CA ARG A 274 -36.83 -22.51 12.49
C ARG A 274 -36.46 -24.01 12.40
N LYS A 275 -35.37 -24.41 13.05
CA LYS A 275 -34.95 -25.82 13.21
C LYS A 275 -35.37 -26.37 14.53
#